data_4470a60bef724e8c31cbae0e37762fa1
#
_entry.id   4470a60bef724e8c31cbae0e37762fa1
#
_cell.length_a   1.000
_cell.length_b   1.000
_cell.length_c   1.000
_cell.angle_alpha   90.00
_cell.angle_beta   90.00
_cell.angle_gamma   90.00
#
_symmetry.space_group_name_H-M   'P 1'
#
loop_
_entity.id
_entity.type
_entity.pdbx_description
1 polymer ?
#
loop_
_entity_poly.entity_id
_entity_poly.type
_entity_poly.pdbx_seq_one_letter_code
_entity_poly.pdbx_strand_id
1 'polypeptide(L)'
;MKTRKILALLMAVLMLVGCLAACGGDGGSTTETQAASGSTGEAVVTESWTEEQIAQMGEAIKGEAGGSAVSLKIWGPELAQDVLKSQAEAFKALFADYADINLEVAVQGENDAAANIINDPKAAADVFGFPSDQLTKLNNANALAECYFPENVTADNTAASVAAASVDGKVMAYPETGDNSYILVYDKSLVSDEQAKSLEGVFEACEAAKKKFIMDSGNGFFTCMYLYTGGLVTEGFEEDGMTQKFNDYDINQVTASVKAFADLFTANKDYFESADTTAVADGFKNGTTAAGIAGSWNIAAVKEALGDNAGFAILPTININGTDTQIINMFGYKFIGVNSQSAYPITAQILAYYLTNEDCQMQRAEKLDWAPSNAAAQDSDFVKNNASMSALMAQTEFSIPQTALAGTFWDPLAALGTYMIEPTNDFSTEAVQAEVEACIAGIRDE
;
A
#
# COMPACT_ATOMS: atom_id res chain seq x y z
N MET A 1 18.88 28.24 15.78
CA MET A 1 19.06 28.02 17.24
C MET A 1 17.75 28.05 18.03
N LYS A 2 16.73 28.80 17.65
CA LYS A 2 15.41 28.82 18.33
C LYS A 2 14.59 27.55 18.03
N THR A 3 14.59 27.07 16.81
CA THR A 3 13.87 25.86 16.35
C THR A 3 14.35 24.58 17.06
N ARG A 4 15.68 24.42 17.27
CA ARG A 4 16.22 23.25 18.00
C ARG A 4 15.84 23.19 19.48
N LYS A 5 15.55 24.34 20.11
CA LYS A 5 15.11 24.38 21.52
C LYS A 5 13.62 24.01 21.69
N ILE A 6 12.80 24.35 20.69
CA ILE A 6 11.38 23.98 20.65
C ILE A 6 11.23 22.48 20.42
N LEU A 7 12.03 21.92 19.54
CA LEU A 7 12.07 20.47 19.25
C LEU A 7 12.45 19.65 20.49
N ALA A 8 13.48 20.09 21.23
CA ALA A 8 13.88 19.42 22.46
C ALA A 8 12.82 19.49 23.57
N LEU A 9 11.96 20.50 23.56
CA LEU A 9 10.86 20.64 24.53
C LEU A 9 9.69 19.70 24.17
N LEU A 10 9.36 19.55 22.89
CA LEU A 10 8.34 18.61 22.39
C LEU A 10 8.70 17.14 22.73
N MET A 11 9.95 16.73 22.50
CA MET A 11 10.39 15.37 22.85
C MET A 11 10.36 15.11 24.39
N ALA A 12 10.70 16.10 25.19
CA ALA A 12 10.73 15.92 26.65
C ALA A 12 9.34 15.80 27.29
N VAL A 13 8.31 16.40 26.67
CA VAL A 13 6.94 16.40 27.23
C VAL A 13 6.18 15.15 26.80
N LEU A 14 6.39 14.64 25.60
CA LEU A 14 5.81 13.38 25.12
C LEU A 14 6.29 12.14 25.93
N MET A 15 7.53 12.14 26.41
CA MET A 15 8.04 11.08 27.29
C MET A 15 7.37 11.02 28.68
N LEU A 16 6.76 12.11 29.16
CA LEU A 16 6.12 12.16 30.47
C LEU A 16 4.68 11.61 30.47
N VAL A 17 3.99 11.62 29.34
CA VAL A 17 2.59 11.15 29.23
C VAL A 17 2.51 9.61 29.18
N GLY A 18 3.50 8.94 28.61
CA GLY A 18 3.55 7.47 28.52
C GLY A 18 3.67 6.72 29.86
N CYS A 19 4.01 7.40 30.97
CA CYS A 19 4.24 6.76 32.28
C CYS A 19 3.04 6.79 33.26
N LEU A 20 1.93 7.45 32.90
CA LEU A 20 0.78 7.62 33.81
C LEU A 20 -0.43 6.72 33.49
N ALA A 21 -0.41 5.95 32.42
CA ALA A 21 -1.52 5.10 31.98
C ALA A 21 -1.55 3.68 32.62
N ALA A 22 -0.67 3.37 33.55
CA ALA A 22 -0.59 2.06 34.21
C ALA A 22 -0.92 2.15 35.70
N CYS A 23 -2.17 2.42 36.07
CA CYS A 23 -2.79 1.94 37.33
C CYS A 23 -4.21 2.48 37.50
N GLY A 24 -5.18 1.57 37.61
CA GLY A 24 -6.44 1.84 38.27
C GLY A 24 -7.67 1.38 37.49
N GLY A 25 -8.13 0.18 37.83
CA GLY A 25 -9.29 -0.47 37.28
C GLY A 25 -10.61 -0.07 37.91
N ASP A 26 -11.61 -0.58 37.29
CA ASP A 26 -12.93 -1.01 37.75
C ASP A 26 -14.12 -0.06 37.61
N GLY A 27 -15.09 -0.52 36.80
CA GLY A 27 -16.51 -0.47 37.21
C GLY A 27 -17.45 0.43 36.42
N GLY A 28 -18.27 -0.17 35.53
CA GLY A 28 -19.66 0.29 35.43
C GLY A 28 -20.22 0.59 34.04
N SER A 29 -20.81 -0.41 33.43
CA SER A 29 -21.76 -0.41 32.30
C SER A 29 -22.83 0.67 32.38
N THR A 30 -23.14 1.30 31.25
CA THR A 30 -24.53 1.50 30.78
C THR A 30 -24.56 1.76 29.27
N THR A 31 -25.29 0.90 28.58
CA THR A 31 -25.67 0.93 27.19
C THR A 31 -26.71 2.01 26.94
N GLU A 32 -26.56 2.86 25.95
CA GLU A 32 -27.69 3.48 25.26
C GLU A 32 -27.39 3.60 23.76
N THR A 33 -28.22 2.88 23.00
CA THR A 33 -28.32 2.87 21.56
C THR A 33 -29.00 4.16 21.08
N GLN A 34 -28.42 4.91 20.17
CA GLN A 34 -29.18 5.84 19.34
C GLN A 34 -28.79 5.77 17.86
N ALA A 35 -29.86 5.81 17.08
CA ALA A 35 -29.94 5.52 15.67
C ALA A 35 -29.34 6.61 14.77
N ALA A 36 -28.90 6.17 13.60
CA ALA A 36 -28.43 6.98 12.49
C ALA A 36 -29.43 8.03 12.02
N SER A 37 -28.97 9.24 11.74
CA SER A 37 -29.62 10.17 10.80
C SER A 37 -28.61 11.15 10.21
N GLY A 38 -28.50 11.15 8.87
CA GLY A 38 -28.32 12.35 8.05
C GLY A 38 -26.99 13.09 8.12
N SER A 39 -26.09 12.76 7.22
CA SER A 39 -24.86 13.46 6.88
C SER A 39 -25.07 14.94 6.50
N THR A 40 -24.55 15.82 7.32
CA THR A 40 -23.96 17.11 6.90
C THR A 40 -22.52 17.06 7.40
N GLY A 41 -21.56 17.33 6.50
CA GLY A 41 -20.13 17.14 6.79
C GLY A 41 -19.67 17.83 8.09
N GLU A 42 -19.67 17.09 9.17
CA GLU A 42 -19.04 17.47 10.42
C GLU A 42 -17.53 17.15 10.32
N ALA A 43 -16.72 18.16 10.67
CA ALA A 43 -15.28 17.99 10.80
C ALA A 43 -15.01 16.81 11.76
N VAL A 44 -14.28 15.81 11.27
CA VAL A 44 -13.85 14.67 12.11
C VAL A 44 -12.91 15.24 13.16
N VAL A 45 -13.39 15.37 14.40
CA VAL A 45 -12.54 15.63 15.56
C VAL A 45 -11.79 14.32 15.81
N THR A 46 -10.48 14.35 15.95
CA THR A 46 -9.71 13.16 16.23
C THR A 46 -10.02 12.66 17.64
N GLU A 47 -10.66 11.50 17.74
CA GLU A 47 -10.85 10.82 19.02
C GLU A 47 -9.54 10.18 19.51
N SER A 48 -8.60 9.93 18.59
CA SER A 48 -7.30 9.30 18.89
C SER A 48 -6.27 10.21 19.57
N TRP A 49 -6.48 11.54 19.57
CA TRP A 49 -5.56 12.50 20.20
C TRP A 49 -6.17 13.17 21.43
N THR A 50 -5.41 13.28 22.50
CA THR A 50 -5.85 13.98 23.72
C THR A 50 -5.82 15.51 23.51
N GLU A 51 -6.64 16.25 24.27
CA GLU A 51 -6.63 17.73 24.27
C GLU A 51 -5.24 18.29 24.57
N GLU A 52 -4.44 17.63 25.42
CA GLU A 52 -3.08 18.05 25.75
C GLU A 52 -2.13 17.88 24.53
N GLN A 53 -2.22 16.77 23.79
CA GLN A 53 -1.46 16.55 22.56
C GLN A 53 -1.81 17.61 21.51
N ILE A 54 -3.11 17.88 21.30
CA ILE A 54 -3.58 18.90 20.36
C ILE A 54 -3.05 20.28 20.75
N ALA A 55 -3.12 20.64 22.03
CA ALA A 55 -2.62 21.92 22.52
C ALA A 55 -1.10 22.07 22.32
N GLN A 56 -0.32 21.02 22.60
CA GLN A 56 1.13 21.04 22.39
C GLN A 56 1.51 21.20 20.91
N MET A 57 0.85 20.45 20.03
CA MET A 57 1.05 20.54 18.58
C MET A 57 0.62 21.92 18.06
N GLY A 58 -0.51 22.46 18.56
CA GLY A 58 -1.01 23.77 18.21
C GLY A 58 -0.04 24.90 18.59
N GLU A 59 0.54 24.87 19.78
CA GLU A 59 1.56 25.85 20.18
C GLU A 59 2.85 25.71 19.35
N ALA A 60 3.21 24.51 18.91
CA ALA A 60 4.34 24.30 17.98
C ALA A 60 4.06 24.90 16.60
N ILE A 61 2.87 24.68 16.04
CA ILE A 61 2.41 25.29 14.78
C ILE A 61 2.43 26.83 14.90
N LYS A 62 1.85 27.37 15.95
CA LYS A 62 1.83 28.81 16.23
C LYS A 62 3.23 29.40 16.35
N GLY A 63 4.15 28.67 17.01
CA GLY A 63 5.55 29.07 17.12
C GLY A 63 6.26 29.12 15.75
N GLU A 64 5.99 28.16 14.88
CA GLU A 64 6.52 28.14 13.52
C GLU A 64 5.90 29.22 12.63
N ALA A 65 4.59 29.41 12.70
CA ALA A 65 3.85 30.43 11.95
C ALA A 65 4.36 31.85 12.23
N GLY A 66 4.74 32.15 13.48
CA GLY A 66 5.27 33.45 13.89
C GLY A 66 4.33 34.63 13.61
N GLY A 67 3.02 34.38 13.55
CA GLY A 67 1.98 35.35 13.22
C GLY A 67 1.68 35.49 11.73
N SER A 68 2.28 34.67 10.86
CA SER A 68 1.97 34.57 9.43
C SER A 68 1.12 33.32 9.17
N ALA A 69 0.44 33.28 8.02
CA ALA A 69 -0.23 32.07 7.57
C ALA A 69 0.80 30.97 7.21
N VAL A 70 0.49 29.73 7.55
CA VAL A 70 1.22 28.54 7.11
C VAL A 70 0.57 28.05 5.82
N SER A 71 1.38 27.75 4.80
CA SER A 71 0.87 27.22 3.53
C SER A 71 1.62 25.94 3.19
N LEU A 72 0.90 24.82 3.07
CA LEU A 72 1.44 23.51 2.74
C LEU A 72 0.69 22.90 1.55
N LYS A 73 1.42 22.13 0.75
CA LYS A 73 0.88 21.31 -0.33
C LYS A 73 0.92 19.85 0.04
N ILE A 74 -0.17 19.14 -0.26
CA ILE A 74 -0.35 17.70 -0.05
C ILE A 74 -0.53 17.03 -1.40
N TRP A 75 0.21 15.95 -1.66
CA TRP A 75 0.01 15.06 -2.82
C TRP A 75 -0.58 13.72 -2.40
N GLY A 76 -1.60 13.30 -3.12
CA GLY A 76 -2.20 11.97 -3.02
C GLY A 76 -2.86 11.53 -4.33
N PRO A 77 -3.17 10.24 -4.49
CA PRO A 77 -3.74 9.70 -5.72
C PRO A 77 -5.17 10.23 -5.96
N GLU A 78 -5.61 10.20 -7.22
CA GLU A 78 -6.93 10.70 -7.65
C GLU A 78 -8.07 10.12 -6.81
N LEU A 79 -8.04 8.80 -6.59
CA LEU A 79 -9.12 8.09 -5.87
C LEU A 79 -9.23 8.48 -4.38
N ALA A 80 -8.18 9.04 -3.77
CA ALA A 80 -8.18 9.45 -2.37
C ALA A 80 -8.49 10.95 -2.19
N GLN A 81 -8.65 11.72 -3.26
CA GLN A 81 -8.76 13.19 -3.19
C GLN A 81 -9.88 13.69 -2.29
N ASP A 82 -11.07 13.07 -2.33
CA ASP A 82 -12.20 13.53 -1.52
C ASP A 82 -11.98 13.27 -0.02
N VAL A 83 -11.42 12.10 0.32
CA VAL A 83 -11.07 11.75 1.70
C VAL A 83 -9.94 12.67 2.19
N LEU A 84 -8.89 12.84 1.39
CA LEU A 84 -7.74 13.67 1.75
C LEU A 84 -8.12 15.15 1.93
N LYS A 85 -9.00 15.70 1.08
CA LYS A 85 -9.54 17.06 1.25
C LYS A 85 -10.36 17.19 2.54
N SER A 86 -11.20 16.20 2.85
CA SER A 86 -11.97 16.17 4.10
C SER A 86 -11.06 16.14 5.32
N GLN A 87 -9.99 15.34 5.30
CA GLN A 87 -8.99 15.26 6.37
C GLN A 87 -8.19 16.56 6.49
N ALA A 88 -7.82 17.18 5.39
CA ALA A 88 -7.13 18.48 5.37
C ALA A 88 -8.00 19.60 5.99
N GLU A 89 -9.28 19.67 5.67
CA GLU A 89 -10.19 20.65 6.28
C GLU A 89 -10.39 20.39 7.79
N ALA A 90 -10.47 19.12 8.21
CA ALA A 90 -10.56 18.78 9.62
C ALA A 90 -9.27 19.18 10.39
N PHE A 91 -8.11 18.95 9.81
CA PHE A 91 -6.83 19.43 10.37
C PHE A 91 -6.80 20.97 10.54
N LYS A 92 -7.22 21.72 9.53
CA LYS A 92 -7.32 23.19 9.62
C LYS A 92 -8.27 23.62 10.74
N ALA A 93 -9.43 22.97 10.86
CA ALA A 93 -10.39 23.28 11.91
C ALA A 93 -9.84 22.97 13.30
N LEU A 94 -9.10 21.86 13.45
CA LEU A 94 -8.50 21.44 14.73
C LEU A 94 -7.48 22.46 15.26
N PHE A 95 -6.74 23.12 14.37
CA PHE A 95 -5.68 24.07 14.75
C PHE A 95 -6.02 25.54 14.45
N ALA A 96 -7.29 25.86 14.16
CA ALA A 96 -7.71 27.21 13.79
C ALA A 96 -7.42 28.29 14.85
N ASP A 97 -7.44 27.93 16.14
CA ASP A 97 -7.12 28.84 17.25
C ASP A 97 -5.62 29.14 17.40
N TYR A 98 -4.77 28.37 16.72
CA TYR A 98 -3.31 28.48 16.83
C TYR A 98 -2.66 29.18 15.64
N ALA A 99 -3.12 28.94 14.42
CA ALA A 99 -2.59 29.55 13.22
C ALA A 99 -3.60 29.56 12.07
N ASP A 100 -3.44 30.49 11.13
CA ASP A 100 -4.08 30.43 9.81
C ASP A 100 -3.32 29.44 8.94
N ILE A 101 -3.98 28.32 8.57
CA ILE A 101 -3.38 27.21 7.81
C ILE A 101 -4.08 27.08 6.47
N ASN A 102 -3.30 27.18 5.39
CA ASN A 102 -3.73 26.96 4.02
C ASN A 102 -3.18 25.62 3.53
N LEU A 103 -4.05 24.71 3.14
CA LEU A 103 -3.69 23.40 2.60
C LEU A 103 -4.15 23.29 1.15
N GLU A 104 -3.21 23.07 0.24
CA GLU A 104 -3.47 22.71 -1.16
C GLU A 104 -3.38 21.19 -1.31
N VAL A 105 -4.50 20.53 -1.63
CA VAL A 105 -4.52 19.11 -1.92
C VAL A 105 -4.53 18.92 -3.44
N ALA A 106 -3.49 18.30 -3.97
CA ALA A 106 -3.30 18.10 -5.40
C ALA A 106 -3.12 16.62 -5.77
N VAL A 107 -3.57 16.27 -6.98
CA VAL A 107 -3.44 14.92 -7.52
C VAL A 107 -1.99 14.65 -7.89
N GLN A 108 -1.44 13.57 -7.36
CA GLN A 108 -0.17 12.97 -7.75
C GLN A 108 -0.21 11.47 -7.53
N GLY A 109 0.09 10.70 -8.58
CA GLY A 109 0.24 9.25 -8.44
C GLY A 109 1.40 8.91 -7.50
N GLU A 110 1.17 7.98 -6.60
CA GLU A 110 2.15 7.61 -5.55
C GLU A 110 3.46 7.08 -6.16
N ASN A 111 3.40 6.33 -7.26
CA ASN A 111 4.58 5.80 -7.94
C ASN A 111 5.51 6.89 -8.51
N ASP A 112 4.95 8.03 -8.93
CA ASP A 112 5.70 9.14 -9.52
C ASP A 112 6.11 10.18 -8.49
N ALA A 113 5.51 10.17 -7.31
CA ALA A 113 5.74 11.18 -6.27
C ALA A 113 7.22 11.28 -5.89
N ALA A 114 7.89 10.14 -5.68
CA ALA A 114 9.30 10.10 -5.33
C ALA A 114 10.19 10.77 -6.39
N ALA A 115 9.96 10.47 -7.67
CA ALA A 115 10.73 11.08 -8.76
C ALA A 115 10.51 12.59 -8.82
N ASN A 116 9.27 13.05 -8.66
CA ASN A 116 8.92 14.46 -8.70
C ASN A 116 9.49 15.25 -7.50
N ILE A 117 9.47 14.68 -6.29
CA ILE A 117 10.10 15.26 -5.09
C ILE A 117 11.62 15.39 -5.30
N ILE A 118 12.30 14.36 -5.82
CA ILE A 118 13.74 14.37 -6.04
C ILE A 118 14.14 15.38 -7.11
N ASN A 119 13.35 15.50 -8.18
CA ASN A 119 13.66 16.39 -9.30
C ASN A 119 13.52 17.88 -8.95
N ASP A 120 12.48 18.26 -8.21
CA ASP A 120 12.26 19.66 -7.79
C ASP A 120 11.60 19.71 -6.39
N PRO A 121 12.39 19.51 -5.32
CA PRO A 121 11.85 19.45 -3.97
C PRO A 121 11.22 20.77 -3.49
N LYS A 122 11.57 21.90 -4.10
CA LYS A 122 11.01 23.21 -3.71
C LYS A 122 9.66 23.52 -4.32
N ALA A 123 9.38 22.99 -5.51
CA ALA A 123 8.09 23.13 -6.19
C ALA A 123 7.13 21.99 -5.85
N ALA A 124 7.66 20.90 -5.31
CA ALA A 124 6.91 19.71 -4.93
C ALA A 124 6.04 19.91 -3.68
N ALA A 125 5.30 18.87 -3.29
CA ALA A 125 4.50 18.89 -2.07
C ALA A 125 5.36 18.87 -0.80
N ASP A 126 4.82 19.43 0.29
CA ASP A 126 5.39 19.35 1.62
C ASP A 126 5.15 17.99 2.27
N VAL A 127 3.97 17.41 1.98
CA VAL A 127 3.50 16.10 2.49
C VAL A 127 2.99 15.28 1.30
N PHE A 128 3.40 14.01 1.19
CA PHE A 128 3.09 13.21 0.01
C PHE A 128 3.03 11.70 0.31
N GLY A 129 2.12 11.00 -0.40
CA GLY A 129 2.00 9.55 -0.36
C GLY A 129 2.99 8.86 -1.31
N PHE A 130 3.53 7.69 -0.90
CA PHE A 130 4.40 6.86 -1.73
C PHE A 130 4.45 5.40 -1.24
N PRO A 131 4.70 4.41 -2.14
CA PRO A 131 4.84 3.01 -1.75
C PRO A 131 6.22 2.68 -1.16
N SER A 132 6.30 1.62 -0.36
CA SER A 132 7.46 1.28 0.47
C SER A 132 8.77 1.04 -0.29
N ASP A 133 8.72 0.60 -1.55
CA ASP A 133 9.92 0.42 -2.41
C ASP A 133 10.63 1.74 -2.74
N GLN A 134 9.94 2.87 -2.66
CA GLN A 134 10.51 4.19 -2.92
C GLN A 134 11.27 4.79 -1.73
N LEU A 135 11.14 4.21 -0.53
CA LEU A 135 11.72 4.75 0.70
C LEU A 135 13.23 4.91 0.61
N THR A 136 13.93 3.88 0.20
CA THR A 136 15.41 3.89 0.07
C THR A 136 15.87 4.94 -0.94
N LYS A 137 15.20 5.05 -2.08
CA LYS A 137 15.50 6.04 -3.12
C LYS A 137 15.33 7.48 -2.61
N LEU A 138 14.22 7.75 -1.92
CA LEU A 138 13.94 9.06 -1.32
C LEU A 138 14.94 9.41 -0.21
N ASN A 139 15.27 8.43 0.64
CA ASN A 139 16.25 8.61 1.71
C ASN A 139 17.66 8.91 1.16
N ASN A 140 18.11 8.15 0.17
CA ASN A 140 19.43 8.34 -0.45
C ASN A 140 19.56 9.70 -1.16
N ALA A 141 18.44 10.22 -1.70
CA ALA A 141 18.38 11.56 -2.27
C ALA A 141 18.27 12.67 -1.22
N ASN A 142 18.22 12.36 0.08
CA ASN A 142 17.92 13.27 1.19
C ASN A 142 16.63 14.08 0.96
N ALA A 143 15.64 13.45 0.33
CA ALA A 143 14.36 14.08 -0.01
C ALA A 143 13.33 14.01 1.12
N LEU A 144 13.51 13.07 2.08
CA LEU A 144 12.66 12.90 3.26
C LEU A 144 13.25 13.59 4.48
N ALA A 145 12.37 14.18 5.29
CA ALA A 145 12.67 14.57 6.67
C ALA A 145 12.41 13.37 7.60
N GLU A 146 13.31 13.12 8.56
CA GLU A 146 13.10 12.12 9.64
C GLU A 146 11.84 12.48 10.43
N CYS A 147 11.03 11.48 10.80
CA CYS A 147 9.79 11.69 11.56
C CYS A 147 10.06 12.35 12.92
N TYR A 148 9.22 13.30 13.30
CA TYR A 148 9.34 14.02 14.58
C TYR A 148 8.75 13.24 15.76
N PHE A 149 7.89 12.24 15.50
CA PHE A 149 7.16 11.48 16.51
C PHE A 149 7.46 9.96 16.40
N PRO A 150 8.75 9.52 16.37
CA PRO A 150 9.08 8.13 16.09
C PRO A 150 8.54 7.15 17.14
N GLU A 151 8.49 7.56 18.42
CA GLU A 151 7.93 6.71 19.48
C GLU A 151 6.42 6.53 19.32
N ASN A 152 5.69 7.60 18.96
CA ASN A 152 4.24 7.53 18.71
C ASN A 152 3.95 6.68 17.47
N VAL A 153 4.67 6.92 16.37
CA VAL A 153 4.55 6.11 15.14
C VAL A 153 4.77 4.63 15.45
N THR A 154 5.76 4.32 16.29
CA THR A 154 6.07 2.94 16.70
C THR A 154 4.98 2.34 17.60
N ALA A 155 4.37 3.14 18.47
CA ALA A 155 3.32 2.68 19.36
C ALA A 155 1.97 2.48 18.63
N ASP A 156 1.68 3.33 17.66
CA ASP A 156 0.38 3.37 16.98
C ASP A 156 0.27 2.35 15.84
N ASN A 157 1.40 1.89 15.27
CA ASN A 157 1.40 1.07 14.06
C ASN A 157 1.96 -0.33 14.30
N THR A 158 1.69 -1.24 13.37
CA THR A 158 2.25 -2.60 13.41
C THR A 158 3.78 -2.57 13.32
N ALA A 159 4.45 -3.47 14.04
CA ALA A 159 5.92 -3.53 14.03
C ALA A 159 6.50 -3.71 12.61
N ALA A 160 5.79 -4.43 11.74
CA ALA A 160 6.21 -4.66 10.37
C ALA A 160 6.13 -3.39 9.51
N SER A 161 5.06 -2.57 9.64
CA SER A 161 4.94 -1.31 8.91
C SER A 161 5.96 -0.27 9.38
N VAL A 162 6.24 -0.21 10.68
CA VAL A 162 7.29 0.66 11.25
C VAL A 162 8.68 0.24 10.76
N ALA A 163 8.98 -1.06 10.76
CA ALA A 163 10.24 -1.56 10.22
C ALA A 163 10.41 -1.21 8.74
N ALA A 164 9.34 -1.35 7.93
CA ALA A 164 9.34 -0.98 6.52
C ALA A 164 9.45 0.55 6.29
N ALA A 165 8.99 1.38 7.25
CA ALA A 165 9.10 2.85 7.21
C ALA A 165 10.46 3.37 7.74
N SER A 166 11.39 2.48 8.14
CA SER A 166 12.64 2.85 8.80
C SER A 166 13.86 2.57 7.91
N VAL A 167 14.84 3.47 7.99
CA VAL A 167 16.16 3.32 7.37
C VAL A 167 17.22 3.57 8.44
N ASP A 168 18.19 2.67 8.56
CA ASP A 168 19.28 2.74 9.57
C ASP A 168 18.78 2.98 11.02
N GLY A 169 17.64 2.36 11.35
CA GLY A 169 17.02 2.45 12.67
C GLY A 169 16.28 3.75 12.96
N LYS A 170 16.07 4.60 11.96
CA LYS A 170 15.33 5.85 12.03
C LYS A 170 14.01 5.73 11.27
N VAL A 171 12.91 6.15 11.86
CA VAL A 171 11.61 6.21 11.19
C VAL A 171 11.62 7.41 10.23
N MET A 172 11.54 7.13 8.92
CA MET A 172 11.66 8.14 7.86
C MET A 172 10.33 8.51 7.22
N ALA A 173 9.27 7.76 7.49
CA ALA A 173 7.94 8.02 6.95
C ALA A 173 6.86 7.53 7.93
N TYR A 174 5.65 8.04 7.75
CA TYR A 174 4.47 7.70 8.54
C TYR A 174 3.69 6.59 7.84
N PRO A 175 3.48 5.40 8.46
CA PRO A 175 2.70 4.33 7.86
C PRO A 175 1.25 4.75 7.60
N GLU A 176 0.80 4.61 6.36
CA GLU A 176 -0.54 5.01 5.92
C GLU A 176 -1.47 3.81 5.74
N THR A 177 -0.99 2.79 4.98
CA THR A 177 -1.73 1.55 4.78
C THR A 177 -0.84 0.33 4.95
N GLY A 178 -1.45 -0.81 5.29
CA GLY A 178 -0.79 -2.10 5.42
C GLY A 178 -1.29 -3.11 4.37
N ASP A 179 -1.51 -2.68 3.13
CA ASP A 179 -2.19 -3.47 2.12
C ASP A 179 -1.68 -3.30 0.69
N ASN A 180 -0.49 -2.72 0.50
CA ASN A 180 0.03 -2.54 -0.86
C ASN A 180 0.38 -3.90 -1.49
N SER A 181 -0.66 -4.61 -1.94
CA SER A 181 -0.63 -5.95 -2.49
C SER A 181 -1.80 -6.18 -3.43
N TYR A 182 -1.95 -7.40 -3.93
CA TYR A 182 -3.03 -7.82 -4.80
C TYR A 182 -3.52 -9.23 -4.45
N ILE A 183 -4.79 -9.49 -4.77
CA ILE A 183 -5.49 -10.73 -4.46
C ILE A 183 -6.34 -11.19 -5.64
N LEU A 184 -6.89 -12.40 -5.55
CA LEU A 184 -7.92 -12.87 -6.46
C LEU A 184 -9.25 -12.19 -6.12
N VAL A 185 -9.90 -11.60 -7.14
CA VAL A 185 -11.27 -11.09 -7.09
C VAL A 185 -12.13 -11.83 -8.10
N TYR A 186 -13.39 -12.14 -7.75
CA TYR A 186 -14.25 -12.94 -8.62
C TYR A 186 -15.74 -12.69 -8.36
N ASP A 187 -16.56 -13.00 -9.36
CA ASP A 187 -18.02 -13.03 -9.24
C ASP A 187 -18.46 -14.36 -8.67
N LYS A 188 -18.92 -14.40 -7.40
CA LYS A 188 -19.40 -15.61 -6.70
C LYS A 188 -20.56 -16.30 -7.38
N SER A 189 -21.29 -15.62 -8.27
CA SER A 189 -22.34 -16.23 -9.06
C SER A 189 -21.82 -17.10 -10.23
N LEU A 190 -20.53 -16.94 -10.56
CA LEU A 190 -19.87 -17.61 -11.70
C LEU A 190 -18.73 -18.52 -11.27
N VAL A 191 -17.99 -18.13 -10.25
CA VAL A 191 -16.82 -18.84 -9.71
C VAL A 191 -17.14 -19.26 -8.29
N SER A 192 -17.14 -20.56 -8.01
CA SER A 192 -17.32 -21.06 -6.65
C SER A 192 -16.06 -20.91 -5.81
N ASP A 193 -16.20 -20.87 -4.49
CA ASP A 193 -15.06 -20.79 -3.56
C ASP A 193 -14.08 -21.95 -3.73
N GLU A 194 -14.54 -23.13 -4.19
CA GLU A 194 -13.67 -24.26 -4.48
C GLU A 194 -12.84 -24.02 -5.75
N GLN A 195 -13.45 -23.49 -6.82
CA GLN A 195 -12.74 -23.14 -8.05
C GLN A 195 -11.75 -22.01 -7.84
N ALA A 196 -12.05 -21.07 -6.93
CA ALA A 196 -11.17 -19.96 -6.58
C ALA A 196 -9.85 -20.40 -5.88
N LYS A 197 -9.72 -21.66 -5.47
CA LYS A 197 -8.51 -22.18 -4.80
C LYS A 197 -7.36 -22.52 -5.77
N SER A 198 -7.65 -22.76 -7.04
CA SER A 198 -6.64 -23.03 -8.06
C SER A 198 -6.86 -22.17 -9.29
N LEU A 199 -5.78 -21.75 -9.95
CA LEU A 199 -5.88 -20.93 -11.15
C LEU A 199 -6.52 -21.70 -12.30
N GLU A 200 -6.30 -23.00 -12.38
CA GLU A 200 -6.97 -23.93 -13.29
C GLU A 200 -8.49 -23.93 -13.06
N GLY A 201 -8.94 -24.01 -11.81
CA GLY A 201 -10.36 -23.97 -11.45
C GLY A 201 -11.00 -22.62 -11.78
N VAL A 202 -10.26 -21.52 -11.62
CA VAL A 202 -10.70 -20.19 -12.05
C VAL A 202 -10.90 -20.15 -13.58
N PHE A 203 -9.96 -20.68 -14.36
CA PHE A 203 -10.10 -20.75 -15.83
C PHE A 203 -11.24 -21.68 -16.27
N GLU A 204 -11.47 -22.80 -15.61
CA GLU A 204 -12.63 -23.66 -15.86
C GLU A 204 -13.95 -22.90 -15.66
N ALA A 205 -14.05 -22.09 -14.61
CA ALA A 205 -15.21 -21.24 -14.37
C ALA A 205 -15.37 -20.13 -15.44
N CYS A 206 -14.26 -19.52 -15.86
CA CYS A 206 -14.25 -18.51 -16.93
C CYS A 206 -14.73 -19.11 -18.27
N GLU A 207 -14.26 -20.31 -18.64
CA GLU A 207 -14.70 -21.05 -19.82
C GLU A 207 -16.19 -21.38 -19.76
N ALA A 208 -16.66 -21.95 -18.63
CA ALA A 208 -18.06 -22.29 -18.42
C ALA A 208 -18.98 -21.07 -18.54
N ALA A 209 -18.55 -19.93 -17.99
CA ALA A 209 -19.27 -18.66 -18.05
C ALA A 209 -19.09 -17.92 -19.38
N LYS A 210 -18.12 -18.29 -20.23
CA LYS A 210 -17.67 -17.58 -21.44
C LYS A 210 -17.27 -16.13 -21.14
N LYS A 211 -16.52 -15.95 -20.05
CA LYS A 211 -16.04 -14.66 -19.57
C LYS A 211 -14.54 -14.70 -19.32
N LYS A 212 -13.95 -13.53 -19.13
CA LYS A 212 -12.51 -13.37 -18.98
C LYS A 212 -12.03 -13.55 -17.53
N PHE A 213 -10.79 -13.99 -17.42
CA PHE A 213 -9.88 -13.71 -16.32
C PHE A 213 -8.96 -12.57 -16.75
N ILE A 214 -8.87 -11.50 -15.94
CA ILE A 214 -8.07 -10.32 -16.25
C ILE A 214 -6.95 -10.15 -15.23
N MET A 215 -5.72 -9.90 -15.70
CA MET A 215 -4.61 -9.44 -14.88
C MET A 215 -3.64 -8.59 -15.71
N ASP A 216 -2.87 -7.73 -15.06
CA ASP A 216 -1.88 -6.88 -15.72
C ASP A 216 -0.53 -7.61 -15.87
N SER A 217 -0.36 -8.34 -16.97
CA SER A 217 0.91 -9.00 -17.29
C SER A 217 1.96 -8.07 -17.91
N GLY A 218 1.63 -6.81 -18.16
CA GLY A 218 2.56 -5.78 -18.60
C GLY A 218 3.22 -4.99 -17.46
N ASN A 219 2.95 -5.35 -16.21
CA ASN A 219 3.39 -4.61 -15.04
C ASN A 219 4.19 -5.49 -14.08
N GLY A 220 5.45 -5.12 -13.84
CA GLY A 220 6.38 -5.87 -13.00
C GLY A 220 5.88 -6.18 -11.59
N PHE A 221 5.04 -5.31 -11.01
CA PHE A 221 4.45 -5.53 -9.69
C PHE A 221 3.56 -6.79 -9.64
N PHE A 222 2.81 -7.08 -10.69
CA PHE A 222 2.01 -8.30 -10.77
C PHE A 222 2.82 -9.49 -11.26
N THR A 223 3.78 -9.28 -12.17
CA THR A 223 4.50 -10.37 -12.82
C THR A 223 5.63 -10.97 -11.97
N CYS A 224 6.08 -10.26 -10.91
CA CYS A 224 7.06 -10.81 -9.96
C CYS A 224 6.59 -12.14 -9.34
N MET A 225 5.26 -12.37 -9.24
CA MET A 225 4.71 -13.62 -8.72
C MET A 225 5.17 -14.86 -9.50
N TYR A 226 5.50 -14.73 -10.78
CA TYR A 226 5.96 -15.86 -11.59
C TYR A 226 7.31 -16.38 -11.11
N LEU A 227 8.23 -15.48 -10.75
CA LEU A 227 9.55 -15.83 -10.22
C LEU A 227 9.47 -16.24 -8.75
N TYR A 228 8.68 -15.52 -7.95
CA TYR A 228 8.55 -15.79 -6.52
C TYR A 228 7.90 -17.14 -6.23
N THR A 229 6.87 -17.53 -7.00
CA THR A 229 6.25 -18.86 -6.90
C THR A 229 7.26 -19.98 -7.20
N GLY A 230 8.27 -19.71 -8.03
CA GLY A 230 9.39 -20.61 -8.31
C GLY A 230 10.49 -20.62 -7.26
N GLY A 231 10.34 -19.84 -6.16
CA GLY A 231 11.28 -19.82 -5.03
C GLY A 231 12.39 -18.77 -5.12
N LEU A 232 12.35 -17.86 -6.10
CA LEU A 232 13.23 -16.69 -6.10
C LEU A 232 12.74 -15.73 -5.02
N VAL A 233 13.65 -15.17 -4.20
CA VAL A 233 13.35 -14.21 -3.12
C VAL A 233 14.33 -13.07 -3.18
N THR A 234 13.84 -11.83 -3.08
CA THR A 234 14.68 -10.63 -2.94
C THR A 234 15.19 -10.50 -1.51
N GLU A 235 16.51 -10.26 -1.34
CA GLU A 235 17.18 -10.13 -0.04
C GLU A 235 17.86 -8.75 0.15
N GLY A 236 17.36 -7.72 -0.51
CA GLY A 236 17.95 -6.39 -0.49
C GLY A 236 19.05 -6.23 -1.54
N PHE A 237 20.20 -5.67 -1.16
CA PHE A 237 21.29 -5.33 -2.09
C PHE A 237 22.55 -6.12 -1.80
N GLU A 238 23.40 -6.26 -2.82
CA GLU A 238 24.77 -6.70 -2.68
C GLU A 238 25.60 -5.66 -1.90
N GLU A 239 26.89 -5.93 -1.68
CA GLU A 239 27.80 -5.04 -0.92
C GLU A 239 27.94 -3.63 -1.52
N ASP A 240 27.62 -3.46 -2.81
CA ASP A 240 27.63 -2.17 -3.50
C ASP A 240 26.44 -1.27 -3.14
N GLY A 241 25.42 -1.82 -2.48
CA GLY A 241 24.21 -1.11 -2.06
C GLY A 241 23.26 -0.74 -3.20
N MET A 242 23.44 -1.27 -4.40
CA MET A 242 22.66 -0.96 -5.61
C MET A 242 22.19 -2.19 -6.36
N THR A 243 23.04 -3.19 -6.54
CA THR A 243 22.72 -4.42 -7.26
C THR A 243 21.75 -5.27 -6.44
N GLN A 244 20.63 -5.70 -7.06
CA GLN A 244 19.64 -6.54 -6.38
C GLN A 244 20.25 -7.87 -5.96
N LYS A 245 20.14 -8.19 -4.69
CA LYS A 245 20.49 -9.49 -4.14
C LYS A 245 19.28 -10.41 -4.11
N PHE A 246 19.51 -11.66 -4.53
CA PHE A 246 18.53 -12.74 -4.41
C PHE A 246 19.07 -13.85 -3.49
N ASN A 247 18.15 -14.68 -2.98
CA ASN A 247 18.49 -15.90 -2.26
C ASN A 247 19.24 -16.89 -3.15
N ASP A 248 19.69 -18.02 -2.56
CA ASP A 248 20.19 -19.17 -3.31
C ASP A 248 19.00 -19.96 -3.90
N TYR A 249 18.53 -19.55 -5.07
CA TYR A 249 17.38 -20.12 -5.78
C TYR A 249 17.78 -21.18 -6.80
N ASP A 250 16.87 -22.14 -7.08
CA ASP A 250 17.06 -23.10 -8.16
C ASP A 250 16.42 -22.57 -9.46
N ILE A 251 17.25 -22.25 -10.45
CA ILE A 251 16.82 -21.73 -11.75
C ILE A 251 15.84 -22.67 -12.46
N ASN A 252 15.95 -23.99 -12.26
CA ASN A 252 15.02 -24.94 -12.88
C ASN A 252 13.62 -24.83 -12.22
N GLN A 253 13.51 -24.59 -10.93
CA GLN A 253 12.23 -24.39 -10.24
C GLN A 253 11.60 -23.06 -10.66
N VAL A 254 12.39 -21.99 -10.74
CA VAL A 254 11.91 -20.68 -11.24
C VAL A 254 11.42 -20.80 -12.69
N THR A 255 12.19 -21.46 -13.56
CA THR A 255 11.79 -21.73 -14.94
C THR A 255 10.50 -22.54 -15.04
N ALA A 256 10.37 -23.59 -14.21
CA ALA A 256 9.16 -24.42 -14.18
C ALA A 256 7.92 -23.64 -13.75
N SER A 257 8.07 -22.70 -12.80
CA SER A 257 6.99 -21.81 -12.38
C SER A 257 6.56 -20.90 -13.54
N VAL A 258 7.50 -20.13 -14.12
CA VAL A 258 7.21 -19.23 -15.24
C VAL A 258 6.55 -20.00 -16.39
N LYS A 259 7.07 -21.18 -16.73
CA LYS A 259 6.50 -22.03 -17.77
C LYS A 259 5.06 -22.48 -17.45
N ALA A 260 4.76 -22.84 -16.21
CA ALA A 260 3.42 -23.28 -15.82
C ALA A 260 2.39 -22.15 -16.04
N PHE A 261 2.71 -20.90 -15.69
CA PHE A 261 1.86 -19.74 -16.00
C PHE A 261 1.70 -19.54 -17.51
N ALA A 262 2.79 -19.57 -18.28
CA ALA A 262 2.74 -19.39 -19.73
C ALA A 262 1.90 -20.49 -20.44
N ASP A 263 2.08 -21.74 -20.06
CA ASP A 263 1.31 -22.87 -20.59
C ASP A 263 -0.19 -22.71 -20.26
N LEU A 264 -0.52 -22.30 -19.03
CA LEU A 264 -1.90 -22.12 -18.60
C LEU A 264 -2.58 -20.96 -19.34
N PHE A 265 -1.90 -19.84 -19.50
CA PHE A 265 -2.43 -18.68 -20.25
C PHE A 265 -2.61 -19.01 -21.73
N THR A 266 -1.65 -19.72 -22.32
CA THR A 266 -1.74 -20.18 -23.73
C THR A 266 -2.89 -21.14 -23.93
N ALA A 267 -3.08 -22.10 -23.03
CA ALA A 267 -4.19 -23.05 -23.08
C ALA A 267 -5.55 -22.35 -22.96
N ASN A 268 -5.61 -21.24 -22.22
CA ASN A 268 -6.82 -20.48 -21.95
C ASN A 268 -6.86 -19.10 -22.63
N LYS A 269 -6.13 -18.88 -23.71
CA LYS A 269 -6.02 -17.60 -24.41
C LYS A 269 -7.35 -16.95 -24.79
N ASP A 270 -8.39 -17.71 -24.99
CA ASP A 270 -9.72 -17.20 -25.34
C ASP A 270 -10.44 -16.64 -24.10
N TYR A 271 -9.98 -16.96 -22.90
CA TYR A 271 -10.54 -16.54 -21.60
C TYR A 271 -9.57 -15.71 -20.77
N PHE A 272 -8.32 -15.59 -21.17
CA PHE A 272 -7.33 -14.73 -20.56
C PHE A 272 -7.28 -13.36 -21.25
N GLU A 273 -7.10 -12.30 -20.46
CA GLU A 273 -6.88 -10.95 -20.97
C GLU A 273 -5.85 -10.23 -20.10
N SER A 274 -4.81 -9.68 -20.73
CA SER A 274 -3.86 -8.80 -20.08
C SER A 274 -4.30 -7.35 -20.25
N ALA A 275 -4.65 -6.72 -19.15
CA ALA A 275 -5.02 -5.31 -19.11
C ALA A 275 -4.71 -4.75 -17.72
N ASP A 276 -4.64 -3.42 -17.59
CA ASP A 276 -4.45 -2.80 -16.28
C ASP A 276 -5.57 -3.17 -15.30
N THR A 277 -5.31 -3.03 -14.01
CA THR A 277 -6.22 -3.53 -12.97
C THR A 277 -7.56 -2.79 -12.90
N THR A 278 -7.71 -1.62 -13.54
CA THR A 278 -9.00 -0.93 -13.64
C THR A 278 -9.95 -1.70 -14.56
N ALA A 279 -9.41 -2.39 -15.56
CA ALA A 279 -10.17 -3.22 -16.50
C ALA A 279 -10.88 -4.39 -15.80
N VAL A 280 -10.38 -4.86 -14.65
CA VAL A 280 -11.02 -5.92 -13.85
C VAL A 280 -12.40 -5.47 -13.37
N ALA A 281 -12.47 -4.32 -12.70
CA ALA A 281 -13.74 -3.76 -12.19
C ALA A 281 -14.68 -3.36 -13.34
N ASP A 282 -14.15 -2.75 -14.39
CA ASP A 282 -14.92 -2.40 -15.59
C ASP A 282 -15.49 -3.64 -16.28
N GLY A 283 -14.71 -4.71 -16.36
CA GLY A 283 -15.14 -5.99 -16.91
C GLY A 283 -16.27 -6.64 -16.09
N PHE A 284 -16.24 -6.57 -14.77
CA PHE A 284 -17.34 -6.99 -13.92
C PHE A 284 -18.60 -6.16 -14.17
N LYS A 285 -18.47 -4.84 -14.19
CA LYS A 285 -19.59 -3.91 -14.46
C LYS A 285 -20.24 -4.15 -15.81
N ASN A 286 -19.44 -4.47 -16.84
CA ASN A 286 -19.90 -4.75 -18.19
C ASN A 286 -20.32 -6.22 -18.39
N GLY A 287 -20.15 -7.08 -17.40
CA GLY A 287 -20.47 -8.50 -17.45
C GLY A 287 -19.59 -9.31 -18.40
N THR A 288 -18.34 -8.89 -18.64
CA THR A 288 -17.37 -9.58 -19.51
C THR A 288 -16.34 -10.40 -18.73
N THR A 289 -16.18 -10.16 -17.42
CA THR A 289 -15.19 -10.77 -16.54
C THR A 289 -15.85 -11.67 -15.51
N ALA A 290 -15.23 -12.81 -15.22
CA ALA A 290 -15.64 -13.73 -14.15
C ALA A 290 -14.70 -13.66 -12.94
N ALA A 291 -13.40 -13.44 -13.18
CA ALA A 291 -12.38 -13.31 -12.15
C ALA A 291 -11.20 -12.47 -12.64
N GLY A 292 -10.36 -12.03 -11.72
CA GLY A 292 -9.13 -11.32 -12.06
C GLY A 292 -8.22 -11.11 -10.85
N ILE A 293 -7.03 -10.58 -11.10
CA ILE A 293 -6.11 -10.12 -10.05
C ILE A 293 -6.29 -8.61 -9.91
N ALA A 294 -6.57 -8.16 -8.70
CA ALA A 294 -6.78 -6.75 -8.41
C ALA A 294 -5.92 -6.29 -7.22
N GLY A 295 -5.30 -5.12 -7.34
CA GLY A 295 -4.65 -4.45 -6.24
C GLY A 295 -5.65 -3.90 -5.23
N SER A 296 -5.20 -3.69 -3.98
CA SER A 296 -6.03 -3.15 -2.90
C SER A 296 -6.75 -1.85 -3.31
N TRP A 297 -6.12 -1.02 -4.11
CA TRP A 297 -6.66 0.25 -4.62
C TRP A 297 -7.83 0.10 -5.61
N ASN A 298 -8.13 -1.11 -6.10
CA ASN A 298 -9.26 -1.39 -6.99
C ASN A 298 -10.45 -2.07 -6.28
N ILE A 299 -10.30 -2.48 -5.01
CA ILE A 299 -11.30 -3.28 -4.28
C ILE A 299 -12.65 -2.56 -4.17
N ALA A 300 -12.64 -1.26 -3.88
CA ALA A 300 -13.87 -0.48 -3.80
C ALA A 300 -14.67 -0.52 -5.11
N ALA A 301 -13.98 -0.39 -6.26
CA ALA A 301 -14.62 -0.48 -7.58
C ALA A 301 -15.14 -1.89 -7.90
N VAL A 302 -14.45 -2.95 -7.45
CA VAL A 302 -14.94 -4.33 -7.57
C VAL A 302 -16.21 -4.55 -6.75
N LYS A 303 -16.25 -4.05 -5.51
CA LYS A 303 -17.45 -4.10 -4.66
C LYS A 303 -18.62 -3.34 -5.26
N GLU A 304 -18.36 -2.16 -5.82
CA GLU A 304 -19.38 -1.38 -6.52
C GLU A 304 -19.96 -2.16 -7.72
N ALA A 305 -19.10 -2.82 -8.50
CA ALA A 305 -19.52 -3.55 -9.70
C ALA A 305 -20.31 -4.83 -9.40
N LEU A 306 -19.95 -5.58 -8.35
CA LEU A 306 -20.51 -6.91 -8.06
C LEU A 306 -21.47 -6.95 -6.87
N GLY A 307 -21.48 -5.95 -5.99
CA GLY A 307 -22.28 -5.94 -4.77
C GLY A 307 -22.04 -7.18 -3.91
N ASP A 308 -23.10 -7.86 -3.51
CA ASP A 308 -23.06 -9.07 -2.67
C ASP A 308 -22.38 -10.27 -3.37
N ASN A 309 -22.22 -10.22 -4.70
CA ASN A 309 -21.52 -11.26 -5.46
C ASN A 309 -19.99 -11.06 -5.49
N ALA A 310 -19.46 -10.00 -4.92
CA ALA A 310 -18.01 -9.80 -4.85
C ALA A 310 -17.35 -10.90 -4.00
N GLY A 311 -16.45 -11.66 -4.61
CA GLY A 311 -15.62 -12.67 -3.98
C GLY A 311 -14.19 -12.17 -3.86
N PHE A 312 -13.56 -12.44 -2.71
CA PHE A 312 -12.17 -12.08 -2.40
C PHE A 312 -11.46 -13.30 -1.81
N ALA A 313 -10.32 -13.65 -2.36
CA ALA A 313 -9.51 -14.76 -1.86
C ALA A 313 -8.02 -14.43 -1.98
N ILE A 314 -7.19 -15.13 -1.23
CA ILE A 314 -5.75 -15.17 -1.49
C ILE A 314 -5.52 -15.61 -2.94
N LEU A 315 -4.35 -15.32 -3.48
CA LEU A 315 -3.97 -15.87 -4.80
C LEU A 315 -4.10 -17.40 -4.79
N PRO A 316 -4.64 -17.98 -5.86
CA PRO A 316 -4.87 -19.42 -5.91
C PRO A 316 -3.56 -20.21 -5.98
N THR A 317 -3.62 -21.52 -5.91
CA THR A 317 -2.52 -22.39 -6.32
C THR A 317 -2.43 -22.46 -7.85
N ILE A 318 -1.25 -22.83 -8.35
CA ILE A 318 -1.02 -23.24 -9.75
C ILE A 318 -0.33 -24.60 -9.76
N ASN A 319 -0.68 -25.46 -10.72
CA ASN A 319 -0.03 -26.77 -10.84
C ASN A 319 1.32 -26.65 -11.54
N ILE A 320 2.39 -26.93 -10.80
CA ILE A 320 3.77 -26.95 -11.33
C ILE A 320 4.26 -28.40 -11.32
N ASN A 321 4.42 -28.99 -12.50
CA ASN A 321 4.91 -30.38 -12.66
C ASN A 321 4.13 -31.43 -11.82
N GLY A 322 2.80 -31.26 -11.69
CA GLY A 322 1.94 -32.18 -10.95
C GLY A 322 1.80 -31.85 -9.45
N THR A 323 2.34 -30.72 -8.99
CA THR A 323 2.21 -30.25 -7.61
C THR A 323 1.47 -28.93 -7.58
N ASP A 324 0.39 -28.85 -6.80
CA ASP A 324 -0.32 -27.61 -6.57
C ASP A 324 0.51 -26.71 -5.65
N THR A 325 0.98 -25.62 -6.21
CA THR A 325 1.91 -24.69 -5.57
C THR A 325 1.22 -23.37 -5.30
N GLN A 326 1.30 -22.87 -4.07
CA GLN A 326 0.73 -21.56 -3.70
C GLN A 326 1.42 -20.44 -4.46
N ILE A 327 0.65 -19.58 -5.10
CA ILE A 327 1.19 -18.40 -5.76
C ILE A 327 1.68 -17.42 -4.70
N ILE A 328 2.95 -17.01 -4.84
CA ILE A 328 3.64 -16.06 -3.98
C ILE A 328 3.69 -14.71 -4.70
N ASN A 329 3.26 -13.65 -4.03
CA ASN A 329 3.32 -12.31 -4.58
C ASN A 329 4.25 -11.38 -3.79
N MET A 330 4.12 -10.08 -4.03
CA MET A 330 4.78 -9.02 -3.27
C MET A 330 3.76 -8.34 -2.35
N PHE A 331 4.20 -8.00 -1.15
CA PHE A 331 3.42 -7.24 -0.17
C PHE A 331 4.22 -6.03 0.31
N GLY A 332 3.59 -4.89 0.33
CA GLY A 332 4.20 -3.64 0.77
C GLY A 332 3.26 -2.80 1.63
N TYR A 333 3.75 -1.60 1.89
CA TYR A 333 3.06 -0.57 2.65
C TYR A 333 2.99 0.70 1.80
N LYS A 334 2.07 1.58 2.16
CA LYS A 334 2.11 2.96 1.70
C LYS A 334 2.41 3.85 2.88
N PHE A 335 3.13 4.91 2.60
CA PHE A 335 3.63 5.86 3.58
C PHE A 335 3.25 7.27 3.20
N ILE A 336 3.11 8.12 4.21
CA ILE A 336 3.15 9.56 4.05
C ILE A 336 4.52 10.08 4.46
N GLY A 337 5.21 10.73 3.54
CA GLY A 337 6.50 11.38 3.75
C GLY A 337 6.38 12.88 3.90
N VAL A 338 7.37 13.46 4.57
CA VAL A 338 7.55 14.91 4.67
C VAL A 338 8.78 15.33 3.88
N ASN A 339 8.58 16.26 2.97
CA ASN A 339 9.65 16.83 2.15
C ASN A 339 10.68 17.54 3.02
N SER A 340 11.96 17.17 2.90
CA SER A 340 13.05 17.75 3.65
C SER A 340 13.26 19.26 3.40
N GLN A 341 12.70 19.78 2.30
CA GLN A 341 12.78 21.21 1.89
C GLN A 341 11.51 22.00 2.21
N SER A 342 10.57 21.44 2.98
CA SER A 342 9.37 22.16 3.41
C SER A 342 9.73 23.47 4.13
N ALA A 343 9.03 24.54 3.79
CA ALA A 343 9.18 25.83 4.46
C ALA A 343 8.61 25.83 5.90
N TYR A 344 7.69 24.90 6.19
CA TYR A 344 7.03 24.73 7.48
C TYR A 344 7.19 23.30 7.99
N PRO A 345 8.42 22.88 8.33
CA PRO A 345 8.71 21.46 8.65
C PRO A 345 7.98 20.94 9.89
N ILE A 346 7.70 21.80 10.89
CA ILE A 346 6.98 21.36 12.10
C ILE A 346 5.51 21.09 11.76
N THR A 347 4.85 22.01 11.06
CA THR A 347 3.45 21.85 10.66
C THR A 347 3.29 20.69 9.68
N ALA A 348 4.23 20.51 8.74
CA ALA A 348 4.21 19.38 7.80
C ALA A 348 4.33 18.03 8.53
N GLN A 349 5.17 17.92 9.57
CA GLN A 349 5.31 16.72 10.39
C GLN A 349 4.04 16.41 11.21
N ILE A 350 3.43 17.44 11.79
CA ILE A 350 2.17 17.28 12.53
C ILE A 350 1.05 16.88 11.57
N LEU A 351 1.00 17.46 10.37
CA LEU A 351 0.03 17.10 9.35
C LEU A 351 0.20 15.65 8.88
N ALA A 352 1.43 15.21 8.60
CA ALA A 352 1.71 13.84 8.20
C ALA A 352 1.30 12.84 9.29
N TYR A 353 1.61 13.12 10.55
CA TYR A 353 1.19 12.31 11.68
C TYR A 353 -0.34 12.31 11.87
N TYR A 354 -1.02 13.46 11.66
CA TYR A 354 -2.48 13.54 11.67
C TYR A 354 -3.10 12.67 10.57
N LEU A 355 -2.62 12.80 9.34
CA LEU A 355 -3.14 12.05 8.20
C LEU A 355 -2.96 10.53 8.33
N THR A 356 -2.09 10.07 9.24
CA THR A 356 -1.82 8.64 9.48
C THR A 356 -2.25 8.15 10.87
N ASN A 357 -3.01 8.96 11.61
CA ASN A 357 -3.59 8.53 12.88
C ASN A 357 -4.71 7.47 12.67
N GLU A 358 -5.18 6.86 13.74
CA GLU A 358 -6.21 5.82 13.73
C GLU A 358 -7.47 6.27 12.99
N ASP A 359 -8.00 7.46 13.31
CA ASP A 359 -9.24 7.99 12.74
C ASP A 359 -9.14 8.18 11.21
N CYS A 360 -8.02 8.76 10.75
CA CYS A 360 -7.79 8.97 9.33
C CYS A 360 -7.59 7.65 8.57
N GLN A 361 -6.91 6.67 9.16
CA GLN A 361 -6.76 5.35 8.55
C GLN A 361 -8.10 4.59 8.53
N MET A 362 -8.90 4.64 9.59
CA MET A 362 -10.25 4.08 9.61
C MET A 362 -11.16 4.71 8.56
N GLN A 363 -11.10 6.03 8.39
CA GLN A 363 -11.87 6.72 7.36
C GLN A 363 -11.50 6.25 5.94
N ARG A 364 -10.21 5.98 5.67
CA ARG A 364 -9.76 5.37 4.40
C ARG A 364 -10.22 3.92 4.27
N ALA A 365 -10.17 3.15 5.36
CA ALA A 365 -10.66 1.78 5.37
C ALA A 365 -12.16 1.72 5.00
N GLU A 366 -12.97 2.59 5.59
CA GLU A 366 -14.42 2.62 5.35
C GLU A 366 -14.81 3.15 3.97
N LYS A 367 -14.06 4.13 3.42
CA LYS A 367 -14.43 4.80 2.17
C LYS A 367 -13.71 4.26 0.94
N LEU A 368 -12.50 3.74 1.10
CA LEU A 368 -11.63 3.32 0.00
C LEU A 368 -11.28 1.82 0.05
N ASP A 369 -11.72 1.11 1.09
CA ASP A 369 -11.29 -0.28 1.38
C ASP A 369 -9.77 -0.44 1.55
N TRP A 370 -9.06 0.60 2.00
CA TRP A 370 -7.63 0.53 2.28
C TRP A 370 -7.40 -0.05 3.68
N ALA A 371 -6.68 -1.17 3.76
CA ALA A 371 -6.40 -1.78 5.05
C ALA A 371 -5.38 -0.93 5.83
N PRO A 372 -5.69 -0.58 7.10
CA PRO A 372 -4.84 0.29 7.89
C PRO A 372 -3.52 -0.40 8.29
N SER A 373 -2.47 0.38 8.53
CA SER A 373 -1.24 -0.03 9.23
C SER A 373 -1.30 0.25 10.73
N ASN A 374 -2.21 1.12 11.18
CA ASN A 374 -2.44 1.38 12.59
C ASN A 374 -2.98 0.12 13.30
N ALA A 375 -2.36 -0.25 14.43
CA ALA A 375 -2.65 -1.50 15.13
C ALA A 375 -4.06 -1.53 15.72
N ALA A 376 -4.54 -0.42 16.28
CA ALA A 376 -5.89 -0.32 16.84
C ALA A 376 -6.95 -0.38 15.73
N ALA A 377 -6.71 0.32 14.60
CA ALA A 377 -7.57 0.26 13.44
C ALA A 377 -7.67 -1.15 12.84
N GLN A 378 -6.56 -1.89 12.77
CA GLN A 378 -6.57 -3.30 12.34
C GLN A 378 -7.39 -4.19 13.28
N ASP A 379 -7.41 -3.87 14.58
CA ASP A 379 -8.14 -4.63 15.59
C ASP A 379 -9.65 -4.34 15.61
N SER A 380 -10.10 -3.34 14.87
CA SER A 380 -11.52 -2.95 14.77
C SER A 380 -12.40 -4.06 14.18
N ASP A 381 -13.67 -4.09 14.61
CA ASP A 381 -14.67 -5.02 14.06
C ASP A 381 -14.89 -4.80 12.56
N PHE A 382 -14.77 -3.57 12.07
CA PHE A 382 -14.91 -3.25 10.65
C PHE A 382 -13.84 -3.96 9.81
N VAL A 383 -12.57 -3.83 10.19
CA VAL A 383 -11.44 -4.44 9.45
C VAL A 383 -11.50 -5.96 9.54
N LYS A 384 -11.72 -6.52 10.74
CA LYS A 384 -11.80 -7.97 10.97
C LYS A 384 -12.93 -8.67 10.21
N ASN A 385 -14.05 -7.99 9.99
CA ASN A 385 -15.20 -8.54 9.26
C ASN A 385 -15.21 -8.15 7.77
N ASN A 386 -14.23 -7.38 7.29
CA ASN A 386 -14.13 -7.01 5.89
C ASN A 386 -13.43 -8.13 5.08
N ALA A 387 -14.18 -8.76 4.18
CA ALA A 387 -13.70 -9.94 3.43
C ALA A 387 -12.46 -9.64 2.57
N SER A 388 -12.38 -8.46 1.92
CA SER A 388 -11.24 -8.09 1.09
C SER A 388 -9.98 -7.82 1.93
N MET A 389 -10.13 -7.11 3.05
CA MET A 389 -9.02 -6.87 3.97
C MET A 389 -8.52 -8.18 4.61
N SER A 390 -9.45 -9.08 4.99
CA SER A 390 -9.09 -10.41 5.49
C SER A 390 -8.32 -11.23 4.46
N ALA A 391 -8.71 -11.18 3.17
CA ALA A 391 -7.99 -11.86 2.10
C ALA A 391 -6.60 -11.26 1.85
N LEU A 392 -6.47 -9.93 1.86
CA LEU A 392 -5.18 -9.23 1.75
C LEU A 392 -4.24 -9.57 2.93
N MET A 393 -4.76 -9.58 4.15
CA MET A 393 -3.97 -9.96 5.32
C MET A 393 -3.55 -11.44 5.28
N ALA A 394 -4.44 -12.34 4.87
CA ALA A 394 -4.09 -13.77 4.71
C ALA A 394 -3.05 -13.97 3.60
N GLN A 395 -3.07 -13.15 2.54
CA GLN A 395 -2.07 -13.21 1.47
C GLN A 395 -0.66 -12.88 1.96
N THR A 396 -0.50 -12.12 3.05
CA THR A 396 0.84 -11.77 3.57
C THR A 396 1.68 -12.99 3.95
N GLU A 397 1.05 -14.11 4.34
CA GLU A 397 1.73 -15.37 4.63
C GLU A 397 2.41 -15.97 3.39
N PHE A 398 1.94 -15.55 2.19
CA PHE A 398 2.41 -16.01 0.89
C PHE A 398 2.98 -14.84 0.06
N SER A 399 3.72 -13.94 0.71
CA SER A 399 4.24 -12.75 0.06
C SER A 399 5.68 -12.46 0.42
N ILE A 400 6.41 -11.86 -0.53
CA ILE A 400 7.75 -11.32 -0.32
C ILE A 400 7.62 -9.83 -0.01
N PRO A 401 8.30 -9.29 1.02
CA PRO A 401 8.23 -7.87 1.34
C PRO A 401 8.71 -6.97 0.21
N GLN A 402 7.95 -5.92 -0.09
CA GLN A 402 8.29 -4.86 -1.06
C GLN A 402 9.25 -3.85 -0.40
N THR A 403 10.47 -4.28 -0.12
CA THR A 403 11.49 -3.43 0.50
C THR A 403 12.84 -3.64 -0.17
N ALA A 404 13.66 -2.58 -0.21
CA ALA A 404 15.02 -2.64 -0.74
C ALA A 404 15.09 -3.24 -2.15
N LEU A 405 14.33 -2.67 -3.09
CA LEU A 405 14.32 -3.06 -4.50
C LEU A 405 15.21 -2.15 -5.33
N ALA A 406 15.97 -2.75 -6.25
CA ALA A 406 16.79 -2.00 -7.21
C ALA A 406 15.91 -1.13 -8.14
N GLY A 407 16.45 -0.01 -8.61
CA GLY A 407 15.73 0.87 -9.55
C GLY A 407 15.40 0.21 -10.88
N THR A 408 16.12 -0.85 -11.23
CA THR A 408 15.96 -1.69 -12.43
C THR A 408 14.97 -2.84 -12.25
N PHE A 409 14.31 -2.97 -11.08
CA PHE A 409 13.54 -4.17 -10.73
C PHE A 409 12.30 -4.40 -11.63
N TRP A 410 11.59 -3.34 -11.99
CA TRP A 410 10.24 -3.47 -12.56
C TRP A 410 10.22 -3.75 -14.07
N ASP A 411 11.07 -3.09 -14.85
CA ASP A 411 11.04 -3.16 -16.32
C ASP A 411 11.35 -4.57 -16.87
N PRO A 412 12.37 -5.31 -16.36
CA PRO A 412 12.62 -6.68 -16.80
C PRO A 412 11.46 -7.64 -16.49
N LEU A 413 10.79 -7.46 -15.35
CA LEU A 413 9.60 -8.24 -14.99
C LEU A 413 8.42 -7.94 -15.92
N ALA A 414 8.19 -6.68 -16.26
CA ALA A 414 7.17 -6.28 -17.22
C ALA A 414 7.44 -6.87 -18.63
N ALA A 415 8.71 -6.89 -19.04
CA ALA A 415 9.12 -7.52 -20.30
C ALA A 415 8.88 -9.03 -20.30
N LEU A 416 9.26 -9.74 -19.20
CA LEU A 416 8.98 -11.15 -19.01
C LEU A 416 7.46 -11.44 -19.08
N GLY A 417 6.65 -10.64 -18.38
CA GLY A 417 5.20 -10.79 -18.39
C GLY A 417 4.59 -10.61 -19.77
N THR A 418 5.10 -9.66 -20.56
CA THR A 418 4.71 -9.45 -21.96
C THR A 418 5.09 -10.64 -22.83
N TYR A 419 6.30 -11.19 -22.65
CA TYR A 419 6.73 -12.40 -23.35
C TYR A 419 5.79 -13.59 -23.11
N MET A 420 5.36 -13.79 -21.88
CA MET A 420 4.55 -14.95 -21.45
C MET A 420 3.14 -14.98 -22.05
N ILE A 421 2.60 -13.84 -22.46
CA ILE A 421 1.24 -13.74 -23.00
C ILE A 421 1.20 -13.66 -24.52
N GLU A 422 2.35 -13.61 -25.19
CA GLU A 422 2.42 -13.59 -26.66
C GLU A 422 2.33 -15.02 -27.23
N PRO A 423 1.21 -15.43 -27.83
CA PRO A 423 0.96 -16.84 -28.19
C PRO A 423 1.90 -17.38 -29.29
N THR A 424 2.66 -16.52 -29.94
CA THR A 424 3.61 -16.90 -30.99
C THR A 424 5.01 -17.22 -30.46
N ASN A 425 5.26 -16.96 -29.18
CA ASN A 425 6.54 -17.24 -28.54
C ASN A 425 6.75 -18.74 -28.32
N ASP A 426 8.01 -19.13 -28.26
CA ASP A 426 8.42 -20.49 -27.89
C ASP A 426 8.41 -20.64 -26.37
N PHE A 427 7.55 -21.51 -25.86
CA PHE A 427 7.49 -21.84 -24.43
C PHE A 427 8.15 -23.20 -24.11
N SER A 428 9.13 -23.64 -24.94
CA SER A 428 10.03 -24.73 -24.53
C SER A 428 10.77 -24.38 -23.25
N THR A 429 11.16 -25.38 -22.46
CA THR A 429 11.87 -25.13 -21.19
C THR A 429 13.13 -24.30 -21.39
N GLU A 430 13.88 -24.56 -22.46
CA GLU A 430 15.10 -23.85 -22.82
C GLU A 430 14.84 -22.36 -23.16
N ALA A 431 13.77 -22.09 -23.91
CA ALA A 431 13.42 -20.71 -24.27
C ALA A 431 12.93 -19.92 -23.04
N VAL A 432 12.05 -20.51 -22.20
CA VAL A 432 11.59 -19.88 -20.96
C VAL A 432 12.75 -19.65 -20.00
N GLN A 433 13.69 -20.59 -19.87
CA GLN A 433 14.85 -20.40 -19.01
C GLN A 433 15.70 -19.20 -19.46
N ALA A 434 15.93 -19.07 -20.77
CA ALA A 434 16.69 -17.94 -21.31
C ALA A 434 16.03 -16.59 -20.99
N GLU A 435 14.71 -16.49 -21.05
CA GLU A 435 13.97 -15.27 -20.69
C GLU A 435 14.00 -14.99 -19.18
N VAL A 436 13.92 -16.04 -18.35
CA VAL A 436 14.07 -15.91 -16.88
C VAL A 436 15.47 -15.40 -16.52
N GLU A 437 16.53 -15.99 -17.13
CA GLU A 437 17.91 -15.56 -16.91
C GLU A 437 18.11 -14.11 -17.39
N ALA A 438 17.57 -13.72 -18.55
CA ALA A 438 17.61 -12.35 -19.04
C ALA A 438 16.86 -11.37 -18.12
N CYS A 439 15.70 -11.77 -17.57
CA CYS A 439 14.97 -10.97 -16.60
C CYS A 439 15.79 -10.73 -15.34
N ILE A 440 16.38 -11.78 -14.76
CA ILE A 440 17.19 -11.70 -13.55
C ILE A 440 18.44 -10.84 -13.80
N ALA A 441 19.13 -11.02 -14.93
CA ALA A 441 20.27 -10.20 -15.32
C ALA A 441 19.88 -8.73 -15.49
N GLY A 442 18.73 -8.45 -16.13
CA GLY A 442 18.21 -7.08 -16.27
C GLY A 442 17.86 -6.41 -14.93
N ILE A 443 17.33 -7.15 -13.96
CA ILE A 443 17.08 -6.65 -12.60
C ILE A 443 18.40 -6.27 -11.91
N ARG A 444 19.46 -7.06 -12.13
CA ARG A 444 20.79 -6.83 -11.53
C ARG A 444 21.64 -5.81 -12.31
N ASP A 445 21.15 -5.34 -13.45
CA ASP A 445 21.88 -4.43 -14.37
C ASP A 445 23.21 -5.05 -14.87
N GLU A 446 23.21 -6.36 -15.24
CA GLU A 446 24.34 -7.17 -15.70
C GLU A 446 24.35 -7.38 -17.23
#